data_80108f55cb4c8abf075f9b7275c6820e
#
_entry.id   80108f55cb4c8abf075f9b7275c6820e
#
_cell.length_a   1.000
_cell.length_b   1.000
_cell.length_c   1.000
_cell.angle_alpha   90.00
_cell.angle_beta   90.00
_cell.angle_gamma   90.00
#
_symmetry.space_group_name_H-M   'P 1'
#
loop_
_entity.id
_entity.type
_entity.pdbx_description
1 polymer ?
#
loop_
_entity_poly.entity_id
_entity_poly.type
_entity_poly.pdbx_seq_one_letter_code
_entity_poly.pdbx_strand_id
1 'polypeptide(L)'
;IWRITEDEVTRTKFSLYNIIKTIYLCINRFTKDRMANKASALTYSTLLAIVPILAILFAVARGFGFNNLMEHQFRNGFGGNTETTEAILSFVDSYLSQTKGGVFIGIGLVMLLWTVINLVNNIEITFNRIWEVKKARSMYRKITDYFSMFLLMPILIVVSGGLSIFMSTMLKQMDDFVLLAPIMKFMIRLIPFVLTWLMFTGLYIFMPNTKVKFKHALIAGVLAGTAYQA
;
A
#
# COMPACT_ATOMS: atom_id res chain seq x y z
N ILE A 1 -29.60 -14.44 18.49
CA ILE A 1 -28.14 -14.25 18.23
C ILE A 1 -27.66 -12.88 18.77
N TRP A 2 -28.44 -11.80 18.69
CA TRP A 2 -28.02 -10.44 19.08
C TRP A 2 -27.92 -10.18 20.58
N ARG A 3 -28.59 -10.98 21.43
CA ARG A 3 -28.65 -10.81 22.88
C ARG A 3 -28.02 -11.94 23.69
N ILE A 4 -27.35 -12.88 23.04
CA ILE A 4 -26.70 -14.01 23.71
C ILE A 4 -25.46 -13.51 24.45
N THR A 5 -25.40 -13.74 25.76
CA THR A 5 -24.25 -13.41 26.63
C THR A 5 -23.31 -14.61 26.79
N GLU A 6 -22.10 -14.36 27.25
CA GLU A 6 -21.05 -15.39 27.44
C GLU A 6 -21.48 -16.46 28.43
N ASP A 7 -22.38 -16.12 29.36
CA ASP A 7 -22.86 -17.00 30.43
C ASP A 7 -23.96 -18.00 29.99
N GLU A 8 -24.59 -17.73 28.82
CA GLU A 8 -25.73 -18.54 28.33
C GLU A 8 -25.31 -19.67 27.39
N VAL A 9 -24.07 -19.68 26.90
CA VAL A 9 -23.63 -20.62 25.84
C VAL A 9 -22.18 -21.02 26.05
N THR A 10 -21.83 -22.27 25.69
CA THR A 10 -20.46 -22.77 25.69
C THR A 10 -19.51 -21.85 24.93
N ARG A 11 -18.34 -21.61 25.44
CA ARG A 11 -17.32 -20.68 24.89
C ARG A 11 -17.08 -20.83 23.39
N THR A 12 -17.12 -22.04 22.88
CA THR A 12 -16.96 -22.33 21.43
C THR A 12 -18.16 -21.83 20.61
N LYS A 13 -19.39 -22.03 21.10
CA LYS A 13 -20.61 -21.56 20.45
C LYS A 13 -20.71 -20.04 20.48
N PHE A 14 -20.30 -19.41 21.57
CA PHE A 14 -20.22 -17.95 21.69
C PHE A 14 -19.25 -17.34 20.69
N SER A 15 -18.08 -17.96 20.49
CA SER A 15 -17.10 -17.55 19.47
C SER A 15 -17.68 -17.64 18.04
N LEU A 16 -18.39 -18.72 17.72
CA LEU A 16 -19.06 -18.92 16.45
C LEU A 16 -20.15 -17.86 16.18
N TYR A 17 -20.97 -17.57 17.19
CA TYR A 17 -21.99 -16.51 17.09
C TYR A 17 -21.36 -15.13 16.87
N ASN A 18 -20.25 -14.83 17.51
CA ASN A 18 -19.52 -13.57 17.29
C ASN A 18 -18.95 -13.47 15.88
N ILE A 19 -18.43 -14.56 15.32
CA ILE A 19 -17.95 -14.60 13.94
C ILE A 19 -19.10 -14.32 12.95
N ILE A 20 -20.22 -15.04 13.10
CA ILE A 20 -21.41 -14.85 12.25
C ILE A 20 -21.93 -13.42 12.35
N LYS A 21 -22.02 -12.88 13.56
CA LYS A 21 -22.44 -11.51 13.83
C LYS A 21 -21.48 -10.50 13.16
N THR A 22 -20.19 -10.74 13.25
CA THR A 22 -19.17 -9.88 12.62
C THR A 22 -19.31 -9.89 11.09
N ILE A 23 -19.44 -11.07 10.48
CA ILE A 23 -19.64 -11.22 9.04
C ILE A 23 -20.92 -10.49 8.59
N TYR A 24 -22.03 -10.71 9.29
CA TYR A 24 -23.28 -10.04 8.98
C TYR A 24 -23.15 -8.51 9.06
N LEU A 25 -22.52 -8.00 10.13
CA LEU A 25 -22.28 -6.57 10.30
C LEU A 25 -21.39 -6.00 9.18
N CYS A 26 -20.35 -6.73 8.78
CA CYS A 26 -19.48 -6.34 7.68
C CYS A 26 -20.25 -6.22 6.37
N ILE A 27 -21.05 -7.22 6.03
CA ILE A 27 -21.86 -7.23 4.79
C ILE A 27 -22.91 -6.09 4.83
N ASN A 28 -23.61 -5.95 5.94
CA ASN A 28 -24.64 -4.92 6.10
C ASN A 28 -24.04 -3.50 6.00
N ARG A 29 -22.91 -3.26 6.67
CA ARG A 29 -22.19 -1.98 6.57
C ARG A 29 -21.61 -1.75 5.18
N PHE A 30 -21.07 -2.77 4.53
CA PHE A 30 -20.55 -2.66 3.17
C PHE A 30 -21.61 -2.10 2.21
N THR A 31 -22.84 -2.64 2.30
CA THR A 31 -23.97 -2.20 1.45
C THR A 31 -24.51 -0.84 1.88
N LYS A 32 -24.79 -0.66 3.18
CA LYS A 32 -25.37 0.56 3.73
C LYS A 32 -24.49 1.80 3.50
N ASP A 33 -23.17 1.65 3.67
CA ASP A 33 -22.22 2.74 3.52
C ASP A 33 -21.72 2.89 2.09
N ARG A 34 -22.29 2.15 1.12
CA ARG A 34 -21.95 2.18 -0.31
C ARG A 34 -20.44 2.03 -0.53
N MET A 35 -19.83 1.03 0.13
CA MET A 35 -18.38 0.85 0.10
C MET A 35 -17.85 0.57 -1.32
N ALA A 36 -18.61 -0.13 -2.16
CA ALA A 36 -18.24 -0.35 -3.56
C ALA A 36 -18.06 0.97 -4.32
N ASN A 37 -18.97 1.94 -4.15
CA ASN A 37 -18.86 3.25 -4.81
C ASN A 37 -17.62 4.02 -4.32
N LYS A 38 -17.30 3.93 -3.02
CA LYS A 38 -16.09 4.55 -2.46
C LYS A 38 -14.83 3.89 -3.00
N ALA A 39 -14.82 2.56 -3.11
CA ALA A 39 -13.71 1.82 -3.70
C ALA A 39 -13.50 2.21 -5.16
N SER A 40 -14.57 2.28 -5.98
CA SER A 40 -14.48 2.72 -7.37
C SER A 40 -13.95 4.16 -7.50
N ALA A 41 -14.41 5.08 -6.66
CA ALA A 41 -13.91 6.46 -6.64
C ALA A 41 -12.44 6.53 -6.25
N LEU A 42 -12.00 5.73 -5.27
CA LEU A 42 -10.58 5.64 -4.89
C LEU A 42 -9.73 5.02 -6.00
N THR A 43 -10.22 3.97 -6.65
CA THR A 43 -9.53 3.33 -7.78
C THR A 43 -9.32 4.34 -8.92
N TYR A 44 -10.36 5.07 -9.29
CA TYR A 44 -10.26 6.14 -10.30
C TYR A 44 -9.23 7.21 -9.90
N SER A 45 -9.30 7.70 -8.66
CA SER A 45 -8.34 8.68 -8.16
C SER A 45 -6.91 8.14 -8.14
N THR A 46 -6.73 6.86 -7.83
CA THR A 46 -5.42 6.18 -7.82
C THR A 46 -4.87 6.07 -9.23
N LEU A 47 -5.69 5.65 -10.20
CA LEU A 47 -5.26 5.56 -11.60
C LEU A 47 -4.79 6.92 -12.14
N LEU A 48 -5.51 8.00 -11.85
CA LEU A 48 -5.10 9.35 -12.24
C LEU A 48 -3.81 9.81 -11.54
N ALA A 49 -3.55 9.32 -10.33
CA ALA A 49 -2.38 9.71 -9.55
C ALA A 49 -1.15 8.82 -9.78
N ILE A 50 -1.25 7.70 -10.51
CA ILE A 50 -0.12 6.78 -10.78
C ILE A 50 1.07 7.54 -11.38
N VAL A 51 0.83 8.29 -12.43
CA VAL A 51 1.90 9.03 -13.12
C VAL A 51 2.53 10.11 -12.24
N PRO A 52 1.76 10.99 -11.58
CA PRO A 52 2.29 11.89 -10.56
C PRO A 52 3.10 11.23 -9.45
N ILE A 53 2.61 10.12 -8.90
CA ILE A 53 3.30 9.37 -7.84
C ILE A 53 4.64 8.86 -8.35
N LEU A 54 4.67 8.22 -9.51
CA LEU A 54 5.90 7.73 -10.12
C LEU A 54 6.89 8.86 -10.38
N ALA A 55 6.43 9.98 -10.93
CA ALA A 55 7.30 11.14 -11.18
C ALA A 55 7.96 11.63 -9.88
N ILE A 56 7.22 11.72 -8.78
CA ILE A 56 7.76 12.12 -7.47
C ILE A 56 8.74 11.07 -6.94
N LEU A 57 8.39 9.77 -7.02
CA LEU A 57 9.26 8.68 -6.56
C LEU A 57 10.60 8.69 -7.32
N PHE A 58 10.56 8.82 -8.64
CA PHE A 58 11.77 8.90 -9.46
C PHE A 58 12.57 10.17 -9.17
N ALA A 59 11.90 11.32 -8.97
CA ALA A 59 12.57 12.57 -8.61
C ALA A 59 13.33 12.45 -7.28
N VAL A 60 12.69 11.85 -6.27
CA VAL A 60 13.32 11.61 -4.97
C VAL A 60 14.46 10.61 -5.09
N ALA A 61 14.24 9.47 -5.77
CA ALA A 61 15.29 8.47 -5.99
C ALA A 61 16.50 9.04 -6.72
N ARG A 62 16.27 9.91 -7.72
CA ARG A 62 17.32 10.63 -8.45
C ARG A 62 18.09 11.56 -7.53
N GLY A 63 17.40 12.25 -6.62
CA GLY A 63 18.05 13.12 -5.61
C GLY A 63 18.99 12.36 -4.68
N PHE A 64 18.71 11.09 -4.40
CA PHE A 64 19.57 10.19 -3.60
C PHE A 64 20.56 9.37 -4.43
N GLY A 65 20.59 9.51 -5.76
CA GLY A 65 21.50 8.74 -6.64
C GLY A 65 21.04 7.30 -6.94
N PHE A 66 19.77 6.95 -6.67
CA PHE A 66 19.22 5.59 -6.85
C PHE A 66 18.51 5.38 -8.21
N ASN A 67 18.83 6.17 -9.23
CA ASN A 67 18.15 6.12 -10.54
C ASN A 67 18.10 4.72 -11.13
N ASN A 68 19.28 4.09 -11.30
CA ASN A 68 19.40 2.79 -11.96
C ASN A 68 18.66 1.68 -11.21
N LEU A 69 18.69 1.73 -9.87
CA LEU A 69 17.99 0.78 -9.01
C LEU A 69 16.47 0.91 -9.15
N MET A 70 15.95 2.15 -9.14
CA MET A 70 14.51 2.40 -9.30
C MET A 70 14.02 1.96 -10.67
N GLU A 71 14.76 2.29 -11.74
CA GLU A 71 14.40 1.90 -13.09
C GLU A 71 14.40 0.38 -13.26
N HIS A 72 15.43 -0.30 -12.74
CA HIS A 72 15.52 -1.76 -12.78
C HIS A 72 14.36 -2.43 -12.01
N GLN A 73 14.02 -1.93 -10.83
CA GLN A 73 12.90 -2.44 -10.05
C GLN A 73 11.56 -2.21 -10.75
N PHE A 74 11.39 -1.04 -11.37
CA PHE A 74 10.18 -0.73 -12.11
C PHE A 74 10.01 -1.63 -13.34
N ARG A 75 11.09 -1.83 -14.12
CA ARG A 75 11.09 -2.74 -15.27
C ARG A 75 10.78 -4.18 -14.87
N ASN A 76 11.33 -4.66 -13.76
CA ASN A 76 11.10 -6.01 -13.26
C ASN A 76 9.68 -6.18 -12.69
N GLY A 77 9.14 -5.15 -12.04
CA GLY A 77 7.78 -5.19 -11.47
C GLY A 77 6.67 -5.22 -12.51
N PHE A 78 6.88 -4.59 -13.67
CA PHE A 78 5.95 -4.59 -14.81
C PHE A 78 6.29 -5.63 -15.88
N GLY A 79 7.02 -6.65 -15.53
CA GLY A 79 7.74 -7.67 -16.33
C GLY A 79 7.04 -8.42 -17.44
N GLY A 80 6.02 -7.85 -18.07
CA GLY A 80 5.33 -8.42 -19.23
C GLY A 80 4.94 -7.40 -20.31
N ASN A 81 4.98 -6.11 -20.03
CA ASN A 81 4.53 -5.10 -20.98
C ASN A 81 5.60 -4.01 -21.14
N THR A 82 6.59 -4.31 -21.99
CA THR A 82 7.73 -3.42 -22.26
C THR A 82 7.28 -2.07 -22.83
N GLU A 83 6.26 -2.04 -23.67
CA GLU A 83 5.74 -0.82 -24.29
C GLU A 83 5.15 0.15 -23.27
N THR A 84 4.30 -0.35 -22.37
CA THR A 84 3.72 0.46 -21.30
C THR A 84 4.79 0.96 -20.31
N THR A 85 5.75 0.10 -19.99
CA THR A 85 6.87 0.44 -19.10
C THR A 85 7.73 1.55 -19.68
N GLU A 86 8.11 1.44 -20.97
CA GLU A 86 8.88 2.45 -21.67
C GLU A 86 8.11 3.78 -21.81
N ALA A 87 6.81 3.71 -22.11
CA ALA A 87 5.97 4.91 -22.19
C ALA A 87 5.92 5.66 -20.85
N ILE A 88 5.78 4.95 -19.74
CA ILE A 88 5.78 5.57 -18.40
C ILE A 88 7.16 6.14 -18.05
N LEU A 89 8.23 5.38 -18.27
CA LEU A 89 9.59 5.84 -18.01
C LEU A 89 9.97 7.06 -18.86
N SER A 90 9.64 7.04 -20.17
CA SER A 90 9.90 8.17 -21.07
C SER A 90 9.11 9.41 -20.66
N PHE A 91 7.87 9.24 -20.19
CA PHE A 91 7.08 10.35 -19.67
C PHE A 91 7.71 10.94 -18.40
N VAL A 92 8.11 10.09 -17.46
CA VAL A 92 8.78 10.51 -16.21
C VAL A 92 10.09 11.22 -16.53
N ASP A 93 10.91 10.66 -17.42
CA ASP A 93 12.19 11.25 -17.81
C ASP A 93 12.02 12.58 -18.57
N SER A 94 11.05 12.67 -19.47
CA SER A 94 10.70 13.91 -20.15
C SER A 94 10.27 14.99 -19.16
N TYR A 95 9.45 14.60 -18.19
CA TYR A 95 9.00 15.49 -17.14
C TYR A 95 10.16 15.97 -16.26
N LEU A 96 11.04 15.06 -15.84
CA LEU A 96 12.18 15.38 -14.98
C LEU A 96 13.32 16.12 -15.74
N SER A 97 13.50 15.88 -17.05
CA SER A 97 14.51 16.55 -17.85
C SER A 97 14.12 17.99 -18.23
N GLN A 98 12.82 18.24 -18.44
CA GLN A 98 12.30 19.58 -18.67
C GLN A 98 12.46 20.49 -17.44
N THR A 99 12.82 19.92 -16.26
CA THR A 99 13.04 20.66 -15.01
C THR A 99 14.27 21.58 -15.05
N LYS A 100 14.93 21.75 -16.18
CA LYS A 100 16.11 22.66 -16.33
C LYS A 100 15.75 24.11 -16.72
N GLY A 101 14.50 24.47 -16.91
CA GLY A 101 14.15 25.77 -17.45
C GLY A 101 12.82 26.38 -17.00
N GLY A 102 12.77 27.05 -15.86
CA GLY A 102 11.84 28.16 -15.62
C GLY A 102 10.57 27.90 -14.79
N VAL A 103 9.81 28.96 -14.61
CA VAL A 103 8.59 29.11 -13.78
C VAL A 103 7.50 28.08 -14.11
N PHE A 104 7.35 27.67 -15.37
CA PHE A 104 6.34 26.70 -15.80
C PHE A 104 6.51 25.30 -15.17
N ILE A 105 7.73 24.93 -14.83
CA ILE A 105 8.07 23.64 -14.23
C ILE A 105 7.68 23.63 -12.76
N GLY A 106 7.90 24.75 -12.06
CA GLY A 106 7.44 24.90 -10.69
C GLY A 106 5.92 24.69 -10.56
N ILE A 107 5.15 25.25 -11.51
CA ILE A 107 3.69 25.09 -11.55
C ILE A 107 3.32 23.60 -11.80
N GLY A 108 3.98 22.94 -12.74
CA GLY A 108 3.75 21.52 -13.01
C GLY A 108 4.04 20.61 -11.80
N LEU A 109 5.16 20.85 -11.11
CA LEU A 109 5.51 20.11 -9.90
C LEU A 109 4.49 20.34 -8.77
N VAL A 110 4.05 21.59 -8.58
CA VAL A 110 3.01 21.91 -7.60
C VAL A 110 1.69 21.20 -7.95
N MET A 111 1.31 21.14 -9.22
CA MET A 111 0.11 20.41 -9.67
C MET A 111 0.23 18.90 -9.41
N LEU A 112 1.40 18.29 -9.65
CA LEU A 112 1.64 16.89 -9.36
C LEU A 112 1.52 16.62 -7.85
N LEU A 113 2.20 17.40 -7.03
CA LEU A 113 2.13 17.30 -5.57
C LEU A 113 0.70 17.47 -5.07
N TRP A 114 -0.03 18.42 -5.63
CA TRP A 114 -1.44 18.64 -5.28
C TRP A 114 -2.30 17.42 -5.61
N THR A 115 -2.11 16.81 -6.78
CA THR A 115 -2.84 15.60 -7.20
C THR A 115 -2.59 14.45 -6.23
N VAL A 116 -1.34 14.24 -5.84
CA VAL A 116 -0.96 13.18 -4.90
C VAL A 116 -1.49 13.45 -3.49
N ILE A 117 -1.40 14.69 -3.02
CA ILE A 117 -1.98 15.09 -1.72
C ILE A 117 -3.49 14.88 -1.72
N ASN A 118 -4.19 15.20 -2.79
CA ASN A 118 -5.62 14.98 -2.92
C ASN A 118 -5.96 13.49 -2.89
N LEU A 119 -5.20 12.62 -3.57
CA LEU A 119 -5.40 11.19 -3.50
C LEU A 119 -5.30 10.68 -2.05
N VAL A 120 -4.20 11.00 -1.37
CA VAL A 120 -3.97 10.53 0.02
C VAL A 120 -5.02 11.10 0.96
N ASN A 121 -5.45 12.35 0.75
CA ASN A 121 -6.55 12.95 1.49
C ASN A 121 -7.88 12.22 1.27
N ASN A 122 -8.20 11.81 0.04
CA ASN A 122 -9.38 11.02 -0.28
C ASN A 122 -9.36 9.65 0.39
N ILE A 123 -8.19 9.01 0.44
CA ILE A 123 -7.97 7.76 1.18
C ILE A 123 -8.24 8.00 2.67
N GLU A 124 -7.60 9.01 3.27
CA GLU A 124 -7.78 9.35 4.70
C GLU A 124 -9.24 9.64 5.03
N ILE A 125 -9.93 10.45 4.23
CA ILE A 125 -11.35 10.77 4.43
C ILE A 125 -12.20 9.49 4.41
N THR A 126 -11.92 8.58 3.49
CA THR A 126 -12.63 7.31 3.38
C THR A 126 -12.40 6.45 4.61
N PHE A 127 -11.15 6.30 5.05
CA PHE A 127 -10.82 5.58 6.28
C PHE A 127 -11.45 6.24 7.52
N ASN A 128 -11.31 7.54 7.68
CA ASN A 128 -11.91 8.27 8.79
C ASN A 128 -13.43 8.08 8.85
N ARG A 129 -14.10 8.01 7.69
CA ARG A 129 -15.55 7.75 7.63
C ARG A 129 -15.90 6.32 8.03
N ILE A 130 -15.10 5.32 7.61
CA ILE A 130 -15.27 3.91 7.99
C ILE A 130 -15.10 3.74 9.51
N TRP A 131 -14.11 4.44 10.09
CA TRP A 131 -13.83 4.41 11.52
C TRP A 131 -14.65 5.40 12.35
N GLU A 132 -15.63 6.08 11.73
CA GLU A 132 -16.50 7.07 12.37
C GLU A 132 -15.72 8.18 13.10
N VAL A 133 -14.57 8.58 12.56
CA VAL A 133 -13.71 9.62 13.14
C VAL A 133 -14.33 10.99 12.91
N LYS A 134 -14.63 11.70 13.99
CA LYS A 134 -15.30 13.01 13.94
C LYS A 134 -14.38 14.17 13.56
N LYS A 135 -13.07 14.04 13.79
CA LYS A 135 -12.10 15.13 13.59
C LYS A 135 -11.00 14.70 12.61
N ALA A 136 -10.95 15.36 11.46
CA ALA A 136 -9.87 15.17 10.49
C ALA A 136 -8.54 15.72 11.00
N ARG A 137 -7.41 15.27 10.43
CA ARG A 137 -6.09 15.84 10.69
C ARG A 137 -6.02 17.28 10.18
N SER A 138 -5.24 18.15 10.86
CA SER A 138 -4.94 19.48 10.36
C SER A 138 -4.14 19.39 9.05
N MET A 139 -4.28 20.38 8.17
CA MET A 139 -3.57 20.40 6.88
C MET A 139 -2.05 20.36 7.06
N TYR A 140 -1.52 21.06 8.05
CA TYR A 140 -0.08 21.04 8.37
C TYR A 140 0.40 19.61 8.68
N ARG A 141 -0.32 18.90 9.54
CA ARG A 141 0.02 17.51 9.90
C ARG A 141 -0.13 16.56 8.72
N LYS A 142 -1.15 16.74 7.86
CA LYS A 142 -1.29 15.96 6.62
C LYS A 142 -0.07 16.11 5.72
N ILE A 143 0.35 17.35 5.46
CA ILE A 143 1.50 17.62 4.60
C ILE A 143 2.76 16.99 5.18
N THR A 144 3.01 17.16 6.48
CA THR A 144 4.20 16.57 7.13
C THR A 144 4.20 15.04 7.09
N ASP A 145 3.07 14.41 7.43
CA ASP A 145 2.93 12.95 7.45
C ASP A 145 3.11 12.38 6.02
N TYR A 146 2.49 13.01 5.02
CA TYR A 146 2.55 12.55 3.63
C TYR A 146 3.91 12.80 3.01
N PHE A 147 4.53 13.94 3.26
CA PHE A 147 5.88 14.24 2.80
C PHE A 147 6.89 13.22 3.35
N SER A 148 6.80 12.91 4.64
CA SER A 148 7.64 11.87 5.26
C SER A 148 7.44 10.51 4.61
N MET A 149 6.20 10.16 4.27
CA MET A 149 5.86 8.90 3.62
C MET A 149 6.45 8.84 2.20
N PHE A 150 6.34 9.93 1.42
CA PHE A 150 6.92 10.02 0.08
C PHE A 150 8.45 10.01 0.08
N LEU A 151 9.08 10.54 1.12
CA LEU A 151 10.54 10.49 1.25
C LEU A 151 11.04 9.08 1.61
N LEU A 152 10.29 8.36 2.46
CA LEU A 152 10.64 7.00 2.88
C LEU A 152 10.36 5.94 1.80
N MET A 153 9.35 6.13 0.94
CA MET A 153 8.97 5.15 -0.08
C MET A 153 10.11 4.72 -1.01
N PRO A 154 10.89 5.62 -1.64
CA PRO A 154 12.01 5.22 -2.49
C PRO A 154 13.07 4.42 -1.71
N ILE A 155 13.34 4.79 -0.47
CA ILE A 155 14.30 4.07 0.38
C ILE A 155 13.81 2.65 0.65
N LEU A 156 12.52 2.49 0.97
CA LEU A 156 11.92 1.17 1.19
C LEU A 156 11.94 0.31 -0.08
N ILE A 157 11.69 0.89 -1.26
CA ILE A 157 11.74 0.19 -2.54
C ILE A 157 13.17 -0.29 -2.82
N VAL A 158 14.18 0.56 -2.60
CA VAL A 158 15.59 0.20 -2.78
C VAL A 158 16.01 -0.91 -1.82
N VAL A 159 15.64 -0.81 -0.55
CA VAL A 159 15.92 -1.85 0.46
C VAL A 159 15.22 -3.17 0.11
N SER A 160 13.95 -3.11 -0.28
CA SER A 160 13.18 -4.28 -0.70
C SER A 160 13.78 -4.94 -1.95
N GLY A 161 14.21 -4.14 -2.94
CA GLY A 161 14.87 -4.63 -4.14
C GLY A 161 16.22 -5.26 -3.85
N GLY A 162 17.05 -4.62 -3.02
CA GLY A 162 18.31 -5.17 -2.57
C GLY A 162 18.17 -6.49 -1.83
N LEU A 163 17.17 -6.58 -0.95
CA LEU A 163 16.83 -7.82 -0.25
C LEU A 163 16.37 -8.92 -1.21
N SER A 164 15.58 -8.58 -2.22
CA SER A 164 15.10 -9.52 -3.25
C SER A 164 16.25 -10.12 -4.06
N ILE A 165 17.22 -9.28 -4.47
CA ILE A 165 18.42 -9.71 -5.19
C ILE A 165 19.28 -10.61 -4.29
N PHE A 166 19.53 -10.20 -3.04
CA PHE A 166 20.26 -10.99 -2.06
C PHE A 166 19.64 -12.36 -1.86
N MET A 167 18.32 -12.44 -1.65
CA MET A 167 17.59 -13.68 -1.48
C MET A 167 17.67 -14.58 -2.71
N SER A 168 17.53 -14.03 -3.93
CA SER A 168 17.64 -14.80 -5.16
C SER A 168 19.04 -15.38 -5.38
N THR A 169 20.08 -14.66 -4.96
CA THR A 169 21.47 -15.12 -5.04
C THR A 169 21.72 -16.25 -4.04
N MET A 170 21.23 -16.09 -2.80
CA MET A 170 21.32 -17.14 -1.77
C MET A 170 20.61 -18.42 -2.20
N LEU A 171 19.45 -18.32 -2.84
CA LEU A 171 18.73 -19.49 -3.37
C LEU A 171 19.52 -20.27 -4.40
N LYS A 172 20.19 -19.59 -5.33
CA LYS A 172 21.02 -20.24 -6.36
C LYS A 172 22.21 -21.00 -5.76
N GLN A 173 22.76 -20.49 -4.66
CA GLN A 173 23.86 -21.15 -3.95
C GLN A 173 23.41 -22.34 -3.08
N MET A 174 22.11 -22.43 -2.77
CA MET A 174 21.54 -23.48 -1.90
C MET A 174 20.93 -24.67 -2.67
N ASP A 175 20.96 -24.66 -4.00
CA ASP A 175 20.46 -25.80 -4.80
C ASP A 175 21.29 -27.10 -4.53
N ASP A 176 22.48 -26.98 -3.94
CA ASP A 176 23.30 -28.10 -3.49
C ASP A 176 22.80 -28.79 -2.20
N PHE A 177 21.87 -28.15 -1.46
CA PHE A 177 21.31 -28.71 -0.22
C PHE A 177 19.90 -29.29 -0.42
N VAL A 178 19.85 -30.50 -0.96
CA VAL A 178 18.60 -31.20 -1.37
C VAL A 178 17.54 -31.29 -0.27
N LEU A 179 17.94 -31.39 1.00
CA LEU A 179 16.98 -31.58 2.13
C LEU A 179 16.33 -30.26 2.61
N LEU A 180 17.02 -29.12 2.52
CA LEU A 180 16.55 -27.83 3.01
C LEU A 180 15.90 -26.95 1.92
N ALA A 181 16.17 -27.28 0.64
CA ALA A 181 15.66 -26.53 -0.50
C ALA A 181 14.13 -26.34 -0.52
N PRO A 182 13.26 -27.35 -0.24
CA PRO A 182 11.83 -27.17 -0.26
C PRO A 182 11.32 -26.23 0.83
N ILE A 183 11.90 -26.28 2.03
CA ILE A 183 11.53 -25.41 3.16
C ILE A 183 11.91 -23.95 2.85
N MET A 184 13.11 -23.74 2.33
CA MET A 184 13.57 -22.41 1.94
C MET A 184 12.74 -21.81 0.80
N LYS A 185 12.42 -22.60 -0.24
CA LYS A 185 11.52 -22.17 -1.33
C LYS A 185 10.14 -21.79 -0.81
N PHE A 186 9.60 -22.52 0.16
CA PHE A 186 8.34 -22.19 0.80
C PHE A 186 8.42 -20.86 1.58
N MET A 187 9.47 -20.69 2.41
CA MET A 187 9.66 -19.46 3.17
C MET A 187 9.77 -18.23 2.27
N ILE A 188 10.47 -18.36 1.15
CA ILE A 188 10.62 -17.24 0.19
C ILE A 188 9.31 -16.91 -0.50
N ARG A 189 8.47 -17.90 -0.84
CA ARG A 189 7.13 -17.66 -1.36
C ARG A 189 6.22 -16.97 -0.34
N LEU A 190 6.49 -17.10 0.95
CA LEU A 190 5.72 -16.46 2.00
C LEU A 190 6.05 -14.96 2.15
N ILE A 191 7.25 -14.53 1.74
CA ILE A 191 7.70 -13.13 1.90
C ILE A 191 6.74 -12.12 1.27
N PRO A 192 6.29 -12.26 0.01
CA PRO A 192 5.32 -11.33 -0.59
C PRO A 192 4.02 -11.24 0.21
N PHE A 193 3.52 -12.37 0.73
CA PHE A 193 2.33 -12.39 1.58
C PHE A 193 2.54 -11.61 2.87
N VAL A 194 3.66 -11.84 3.56
CA VAL A 194 3.98 -11.14 4.81
C VAL A 194 4.13 -9.64 4.57
N LEU A 195 4.82 -9.24 3.49
CA LEU A 195 4.96 -7.83 3.12
C LEU A 195 3.60 -7.19 2.83
N THR A 196 2.73 -7.87 2.10
CA THR A 196 1.37 -7.40 1.81
C THR A 196 0.52 -7.29 3.07
N TRP A 197 0.61 -8.26 3.99
CA TRP A 197 -0.07 -8.21 5.29
C TRP A 197 0.40 -7.03 6.14
N LEU A 198 1.71 -6.78 6.19
CA LEU A 198 2.28 -5.64 6.89
C LEU A 198 1.86 -4.31 6.25
N MET A 199 1.83 -4.24 4.92
CA MET A 199 1.37 -3.06 4.19
C MET A 199 -0.09 -2.72 4.53
N PHE A 200 -1.02 -3.70 4.43
CA PHE A 200 -2.42 -3.47 4.78
C PHE A 200 -2.61 -3.18 6.27
N THR A 201 -1.87 -3.87 7.14
CA THR A 201 -1.88 -3.58 8.59
C THR A 201 -1.43 -2.14 8.86
N GLY A 202 -0.37 -1.70 8.22
CA GLY A 202 0.12 -0.33 8.28
C GLY A 202 -0.93 0.68 7.80
N LEU A 203 -1.57 0.43 6.64
CA LEU A 203 -2.65 1.25 6.13
C LEU A 203 -3.80 1.39 7.16
N TYR A 204 -4.22 0.30 7.78
CA TYR A 204 -5.30 0.33 8.77
C TYR A 204 -4.94 1.05 10.07
N ILE A 205 -3.66 1.13 10.41
CA ILE A 205 -3.19 1.84 11.61
C ILE A 205 -2.94 3.33 11.30
N PHE A 206 -2.27 3.62 10.19
CA PHE A 206 -1.77 4.97 9.93
C PHE A 206 -2.77 5.88 9.22
N MET A 207 -3.65 5.32 8.37
CA MET A 207 -4.60 6.14 7.60
C MET A 207 -5.70 6.78 8.47
N PRO A 208 -6.40 6.07 9.37
CA PRO A 208 -7.43 6.70 10.17
C PRO A 208 -6.83 7.60 11.25
N ASN A 209 -7.44 8.77 11.47
CA ASN A 209 -7.02 9.68 12.54
C ASN A 209 -7.58 9.25 13.92
N THR A 210 -7.35 7.99 14.29
CA THR A 210 -7.78 7.41 15.56
C THR A 210 -6.80 6.34 16.03
N LYS A 211 -6.86 5.97 17.32
CA LYS A 211 -6.03 4.92 17.87
C LYS A 211 -6.61 3.55 17.51
N VAL A 212 -6.01 2.89 16.54
CA VAL A 212 -6.38 1.53 16.14
C VAL A 212 -5.56 0.52 16.94
N LYS A 213 -6.22 -0.48 17.53
CA LYS A 213 -5.52 -1.56 18.25
C LYS A 213 -4.80 -2.45 17.24
N PHE A 214 -3.50 -2.62 17.38
CA PHE A 214 -2.63 -3.39 16.48
C PHE A 214 -3.20 -4.79 16.16
N LYS A 215 -3.70 -5.51 17.16
CA LYS A 215 -4.26 -6.86 17.00
C LYS A 215 -5.41 -6.91 15.97
N HIS A 216 -6.31 -5.94 16.00
CA HIS A 216 -7.44 -5.88 15.06
C HIS A 216 -7.00 -5.46 13.66
N ALA A 217 -6.06 -4.52 13.56
CA ALA A 217 -5.47 -4.12 12.31
C ALA A 217 -4.70 -5.26 11.63
N LEU A 218 -3.96 -6.05 12.43
CA LEU A 218 -3.22 -7.21 11.93
C LEU A 218 -4.14 -8.28 11.35
N ILE A 219 -5.21 -8.63 12.06
CA ILE A 219 -6.20 -9.61 11.56
C ILE A 219 -6.83 -9.12 10.25
N ALA A 220 -7.25 -7.86 10.21
CA ALA A 220 -7.82 -7.26 9.01
C ALA A 220 -6.78 -7.18 7.87
N GLY A 221 -5.52 -6.85 8.19
CA GLY A 221 -4.42 -6.78 7.24
C GLY A 221 -4.07 -8.12 6.62
N VAL A 222 -4.07 -9.19 7.42
CA VAL A 222 -3.87 -10.57 6.94
C VAL A 222 -5.00 -10.97 5.99
N LEU A 223 -6.26 -10.73 6.38
CA LEU A 223 -7.41 -11.06 5.52
C LEU A 223 -7.38 -10.27 4.19
N ALA A 224 -7.17 -8.97 4.26
CA ALA A 224 -7.12 -8.12 3.07
C ALA A 224 -5.92 -8.44 2.18
N GLY A 225 -4.74 -8.65 2.77
CA GLY A 225 -3.52 -8.99 2.02
C GLY A 225 -3.59 -10.38 1.37
N THR A 226 -4.23 -11.34 2.02
CA THR A 226 -4.48 -12.66 1.42
C THR A 226 -5.47 -12.56 0.26
N ALA A 227 -6.55 -11.80 0.42
CA ALA A 227 -7.51 -11.55 -0.66
C ALA A 227 -6.91 -10.77 -1.84
N TYR A 228 -5.90 -9.94 -1.60
CA TYR A 228 -5.18 -9.21 -2.65
C TYR A 228 -4.22 -10.10 -3.45
N GLN A 229 -3.63 -11.13 -2.80
CA GLN A 229 -2.67 -12.05 -3.42
C GLN A 229 -3.34 -13.25 -4.12
N ALA A 230 -4.62 -13.54 -3.80
CA ALA A 230 -5.40 -14.64 -4.38
C ALA A 230 -5.94 -14.32 -5.78
#